data_47169bf570c1be20faccd72024be32e6
#
_entry.id   47169bf570c1be20faccd72024be32e6
#
_cell.length_a   1.000
_cell.length_b   1.000
_cell.length_c   1.000
_cell.angle_alpha   90.00
_cell.angle_beta   90.00
_cell.angle_gamma   90.00
#
_symmetry.space_group_name_H-M   'P 1'
#
loop_
_entity.id
_entity.type
_entity.pdbx_description
1 polymer ?
#
loop_
_entity_poly.entity_id
_entity_poly.type
_entity_poly.pdbx_seq_one_letter_code
_entity_poly.pdbx_strand_id
1 'polypeptide(L)'
;MENNTSISGTIINVQHFCVDDGPGIRTTVFLKGCPLRCAWCHNPESQSKAHEYMFRQYKCTDCGICASVCKNGVHSFENGIHNVNREHCKLCGKCTLTCCVDALEISGKEITVCEIMDEVLADRVFYKRSGGVTISGGEPLFQSEFTFALLSACKDKGIHTCIETCGYGKAEDIKRIAELCDIFLFDYKLTDSALHKKYTGVNNELILENLKLICTMGANVILRCPMIPDVNMNENHYNAIAELANKYQSIREIHLEPYHPIGIGKAVSLGRTCDYDRSEFLERSELDDVCSYIADKVSVEVKVI
;
A
#
# COMPACT_ATOMS: atom_id res chain seq x y z
N MET A 1 24.00 -1.56 -17.91
CA MET A 1 22.90 -2.36 -17.35
C MET A 1 23.22 -2.99 -15.97
N GLU A 2 24.49 -3.19 -15.60
CA GLU A 2 24.85 -3.76 -14.28
C GLU A 2 24.64 -2.84 -13.06
N ASN A 3 24.48 -1.53 -13.25
CA ASN A 3 24.40 -0.57 -12.12
C ASN A 3 23.02 -0.46 -11.43
N ASN A 4 21.94 -0.97 -12.02
CA ASN A 4 20.58 -0.81 -11.44
C ASN A 4 20.18 -1.89 -10.44
N THR A 5 20.80 -3.08 -10.49
CA THR A 5 20.41 -4.21 -9.64
C THR A 5 20.93 -4.13 -8.20
N SER A 6 21.93 -3.27 -7.95
CA SER A 6 22.49 -3.01 -6.61
C SER A 6 21.74 -1.92 -5.84
N ILE A 7 20.77 -1.24 -6.49
CA ILE A 7 19.95 -0.23 -5.80
C ILE A 7 19.10 -0.94 -4.75
N SER A 8 19.11 -0.42 -3.52
CA SER A 8 18.32 -0.94 -2.40
C SER A 8 17.14 -0.06 -2.07
N GLY A 9 16.08 -0.70 -1.58
CA GLY A 9 14.90 -0.06 -1.03
C GLY A 9 14.50 -0.68 0.30
N THR A 10 13.67 0.02 1.04
CA THR A 10 13.07 -0.51 2.27
C THR A 10 11.68 -1.03 1.94
N ILE A 11 11.44 -2.30 2.22
CA ILE A 11 10.14 -2.97 2.00
C ILE A 11 9.52 -3.41 3.32
N ILE A 12 8.21 -3.65 3.30
CA ILE A 12 7.51 -4.36 4.38
C ILE A 12 7.59 -5.86 4.08
N ASN A 13 7.20 -6.25 2.87
CA ASN A 13 7.03 -7.64 2.47
C ASN A 13 7.09 -7.78 0.94
N VAL A 14 7.35 -9.00 0.48
CA VAL A 14 7.03 -9.47 -0.87
C VAL A 14 5.94 -10.52 -0.71
N GLN A 15 4.82 -10.32 -1.39
CA GLN A 15 3.68 -11.24 -1.32
C GLN A 15 3.51 -11.93 -2.68
N HIS A 16 3.46 -13.26 -2.63
CA HIS A 16 3.28 -14.10 -3.81
C HIS A 16 1.79 -14.40 -4.04
N PHE A 17 1.44 -14.69 -5.29
CA PHE A 17 0.10 -15.14 -5.70
C PHE A 17 -1.04 -14.16 -5.40
N CYS A 18 -0.77 -12.85 -5.39
CA CYS A 18 -1.80 -11.83 -5.26
C CYS A 18 -2.72 -11.83 -6.49
N VAL A 19 -4.02 -11.68 -6.27
CA VAL A 19 -5.05 -11.67 -7.32
C VAL A 19 -5.83 -10.36 -7.39
N ASP A 20 -5.73 -9.50 -6.36
CA ASP A 20 -6.46 -8.23 -6.25
C ASP A 20 -5.57 -7.00 -6.52
N ASP A 21 -4.26 -7.20 -6.78
CA ASP A 21 -3.27 -6.15 -7.00
C ASP A 21 -3.01 -5.90 -8.50
N GLY A 22 -4.02 -6.04 -9.33
CA GLY A 22 -3.97 -5.89 -10.78
C GLY A 22 -4.30 -7.19 -11.51
N PRO A 23 -4.21 -7.23 -12.85
CA PRO A 23 -4.66 -8.37 -13.64
C PRO A 23 -3.79 -9.61 -13.44
N GLY A 24 -4.43 -10.78 -13.37
CA GLY A 24 -3.77 -12.08 -13.27
C GLY A 24 -3.14 -12.36 -11.91
N ILE A 25 -2.27 -13.38 -11.84
CA ILE A 25 -1.52 -13.71 -10.62
C ILE A 25 -0.28 -12.83 -10.57
N ARG A 26 -0.02 -12.21 -9.41
CA ARG A 26 1.05 -11.23 -9.26
C ARG A 26 1.94 -11.51 -8.06
N THR A 27 3.18 -11.07 -8.16
CA THR A 27 4.06 -10.88 -7.02
C THR A 27 4.00 -9.40 -6.65
N THR A 28 3.52 -9.09 -5.43
CA THR A 28 3.38 -7.71 -4.97
C THR A 28 4.50 -7.35 -4.01
N VAL A 29 5.24 -6.29 -4.33
CA VAL A 29 6.32 -5.75 -3.51
C VAL A 29 5.78 -4.56 -2.73
N PHE A 30 5.62 -4.73 -1.41
CA PHE A 30 5.12 -3.68 -0.53
C PHE A 30 6.25 -2.83 0.01
N LEU A 31 6.38 -1.61 -0.51
CA LEU A 31 7.41 -0.65 -0.08
C LEU A 31 7.06 -0.01 1.26
N LYS A 32 8.09 0.50 1.94
CA LYS A 32 7.97 1.23 3.21
C LYS A 32 8.28 2.72 3.01
N GLY A 33 7.44 3.58 3.56
CA GLY A 33 7.46 5.03 3.39
C GLY A 33 6.27 5.51 2.58
N CYS A 34 5.47 6.40 3.16
CA CYS A 34 4.34 7.04 2.53
C CYS A 34 4.25 8.49 3.00
N PRO A 35 4.04 9.47 2.11
CA PRO A 35 3.83 10.85 2.51
C PRO A 35 2.45 11.08 3.13
N LEU A 36 1.48 10.20 2.85
CA LEU A 36 0.13 10.26 3.39
C LEU A 36 0.04 9.60 4.78
N ARG A 37 -0.98 10.01 5.54
CA ARG A 37 -1.35 9.49 6.86
C ARG A 37 -2.84 9.20 6.89
N CYS A 38 -3.29 8.37 5.94
CA CYS A 38 -4.72 8.03 5.82
C CYS A 38 -5.24 7.46 7.14
N ALA A 39 -6.35 8.00 7.63
CA ALA A 39 -6.98 7.57 8.87
C ALA A 39 -7.43 6.10 8.84
N TRP A 40 -7.75 5.59 7.65
CA TRP A 40 -8.16 4.20 7.38
C TRP A 40 -7.04 3.36 6.75
N CYS A 41 -5.77 3.69 6.95
CA CYS A 41 -4.67 3.03 6.26
C CYS A 41 -4.64 1.52 6.53
N HIS A 42 -4.63 0.70 5.47
CA HIS A 42 -4.52 -0.77 5.59
C HIS A 42 -3.13 -1.24 6.02
N ASN A 43 -2.10 -0.44 5.70
CA ASN A 43 -0.70 -0.76 5.99
C ASN A 43 -0.03 0.38 6.78
N PRO A 44 -0.48 0.70 8.02
CA PRO A 44 0.10 1.79 8.81
C PRO A 44 1.60 1.57 9.11
N GLU A 45 2.08 0.33 9.06
CA GLU A 45 3.50 -0.03 9.13
C GLU A 45 4.31 0.45 7.93
N SER A 46 3.65 0.79 6.82
CA SER A 46 4.31 1.34 5.65
C SER A 46 4.49 2.87 5.69
N GLN A 47 3.83 3.56 6.59
CA GLN A 47 3.83 5.03 6.60
C GLN A 47 5.22 5.64 6.87
N SER A 48 5.98 5.09 7.82
CA SER A 48 7.35 5.52 8.10
C SER A 48 8.33 4.75 7.20
N LYS A 49 9.36 5.42 6.65
CA LYS A 49 10.46 4.73 5.97
C LYS A 49 11.39 4.02 6.96
N ALA A 50 11.48 4.50 8.20
CA ALA A 50 12.30 3.89 9.23
C ALA A 50 11.75 2.53 9.66
N HIS A 51 12.64 1.65 10.08
CA HIS A 51 12.25 0.39 10.72
C HIS A 51 11.44 0.68 11.98
N GLU A 52 10.44 -0.14 12.28
CA GLU A 52 9.55 0.05 13.41
C GLU A 52 9.29 -1.26 14.13
N TYR A 53 9.26 -1.18 15.45
CA TYR A 53 8.96 -2.32 16.30
C TYR A 53 7.45 -2.51 16.41
N MET A 54 6.98 -3.72 16.09
CA MET A 54 5.58 -4.16 16.20
C MET A 54 5.41 -5.20 17.29
N PHE A 55 4.39 -5.04 18.12
CA PHE A 55 3.98 -5.99 19.14
C PHE A 55 2.51 -6.39 18.93
N ARG A 56 2.30 -7.64 18.52
CA ARG A 56 0.97 -8.24 18.36
C ARG A 56 0.53 -8.89 19.67
N GLN A 57 -0.10 -8.10 20.54
CA GLN A 57 -0.51 -8.56 21.86
C GLN A 57 -1.41 -9.80 21.80
N TYR A 58 -2.30 -9.90 20.82
CA TYR A 58 -3.19 -11.03 20.62
C TYR A 58 -2.49 -12.37 20.34
N LYS A 59 -1.20 -12.35 19.95
CA LYS A 59 -0.36 -13.55 19.80
C LYS A 59 0.46 -13.86 21.03
N CYS A 60 0.64 -12.90 21.94
CA CYS A 60 1.54 -13.04 23.07
C CYS A 60 1.00 -14.07 24.08
N THR A 61 1.88 -14.96 24.55
CA THR A 61 1.59 -15.95 25.57
C THR A 61 2.18 -15.57 26.94
N ASP A 62 2.67 -14.35 27.09
CA ASP A 62 3.26 -13.77 28.29
C ASP A 62 4.41 -14.60 28.90
N CYS A 63 5.14 -15.35 28.08
CA CYS A 63 6.21 -16.27 28.51
C CYS A 63 7.46 -15.59 29.09
N GLY A 64 7.63 -14.27 28.93
CA GLY A 64 8.73 -13.49 29.52
C GLY A 64 10.09 -13.59 28.81
N ILE A 65 10.27 -14.45 27.79
CA ILE A 65 11.57 -14.67 27.13
C ILE A 65 12.12 -13.37 26.54
N CYS A 66 11.27 -12.54 25.93
CA CYS A 66 11.67 -11.26 25.35
C CYS A 66 12.30 -10.30 26.38
N ALA A 67 11.80 -10.30 27.63
CA ALA A 67 12.37 -9.50 28.71
C ALA A 67 13.76 -10.00 29.12
N SER A 68 13.97 -11.32 29.17
CA SER A 68 15.25 -11.91 29.54
C SER A 68 16.39 -11.62 28.58
N VAL A 69 16.07 -11.44 27.26
CA VAL A 69 17.07 -11.16 26.20
C VAL A 69 17.25 -9.68 25.91
N CYS A 70 16.32 -8.82 26.35
CA CYS A 70 16.37 -7.38 26.10
C CYS A 70 17.19 -6.63 27.14
N LYS A 71 18.40 -6.19 26.78
CA LYS A 71 19.26 -5.40 27.66
C LYS A 71 18.82 -3.95 27.86
N ASN A 72 17.82 -3.48 27.08
CA ASN A 72 17.38 -2.08 27.08
C ASN A 72 16.10 -1.85 27.90
N GLY A 73 15.56 -2.86 28.56
CA GLY A 73 14.35 -2.72 29.37
C GLY A 73 13.09 -2.38 28.56
N VAL A 74 13.01 -2.87 27.31
CA VAL A 74 11.84 -2.65 26.45
C VAL A 74 10.62 -3.41 26.95
N HIS A 75 10.83 -4.59 27.56
CA HIS A 75 9.77 -5.49 27.96
C HIS A 75 9.68 -5.59 29.48
N SER A 76 8.49 -5.41 30.03
CA SER A 76 8.16 -5.67 31.43
C SER A 76 6.86 -6.46 31.53
N PHE A 77 6.67 -7.15 32.65
CA PHE A 77 5.48 -7.93 32.94
C PHE A 77 4.95 -7.51 34.30
N GLU A 78 3.74 -6.94 34.31
CA GLU A 78 3.06 -6.49 35.51
C GLU A 78 1.66 -7.12 35.55
N ASN A 79 1.34 -7.79 36.64
CA ASN A 79 0.04 -8.48 36.84
C ASN A 79 -0.30 -9.46 35.68
N GLY A 80 0.72 -10.11 35.09
CA GLY A 80 0.55 -11.04 33.97
C GLY A 80 0.32 -10.34 32.61
N ILE A 81 0.51 -9.03 32.53
CA ILE A 81 0.35 -8.27 31.28
C ILE A 81 1.74 -7.86 30.77
N HIS A 82 2.01 -8.16 29.52
CA HIS A 82 3.22 -7.75 28.83
C HIS A 82 3.13 -6.27 28.40
N ASN A 83 3.98 -5.44 28.99
CA ASN A 83 4.14 -4.03 28.66
C ASN A 83 5.38 -3.82 27.80
N VAL A 84 5.27 -2.91 26.81
CA VAL A 84 6.36 -2.60 25.87
C VAL A 84 6.68 -1.10 25.88
N ASN A 85 7.88 -0.75 26.34
CA ASN A 85 8.41 0.61 26.22
C ASN A 85 9.21 0.75 24.92
N ARG A 86 8.56 1.30 23.88
CA ARG A 86 9.15 1.45 22.55
C ARG A 86 10.28 2.47 22.49
N GLU A 87 10.29 3.47 23.38
CA GLU A 87 11.32 4.51 23.39
C GLU A 87 12.71 3.93 23.71
N HIS A 88 12.75 2.87 24.50
CA HIS A 88 14.00 2.17 24.82
C HIS A 88 14.46 1.23 23.70
N CYS A 89 13.63 0.96 22.70
CA CYS A 89 13.95 -0.02 21.66
C CYS A 89 15.04 0.49 20.72
N LYS A 90 16.09 -0.32 20.55
CA LYS A 90 17.20 -0.07 19.61
C LYS A 90 17.08 -0.88 18.32
N LEU A 91 15.93 -1.50 18.08
CA LEU A 91 15.63 -2.32 16.87
C LEU A 91 16.67 -3.42 16.60
N CYS A 92 17.29 -3.97 17.66
CA CYS A 92 18.35 -4.97 17.51
C CYS A 92 17.85 -6.39 17.13
N GLY A 93 16.55 -6.62 17.12
CA GLY A 93 15.91 -7.88 16.70
C GLY A 93 16.03 -9.07 17.65
N LYS A 94 16.77 -9.00 18.77
CA LYS A 94 17.00 -10.18 19.63
C LYS A 94 15.71 -10.79 20.17
N CYS A 95 14.77 -9.97 20.60
CA CYS A 95 13.48 -10.43 21.12
C CYS A 95 12.58 -11.02 20.02
N THR A 96 12.68 -10.54 18.79
CA THR A 96 11.89 -11.08 17.66
C THR A 96 12.37 -12.48 17.29
N LEU A 97 13.70 -12.73 17.31
CA LEU A 97 14.28 -14.04 17.03
C LEU A 97 13.98 -15.10 18.09
N THR A 98 13.59 -14.69 19.30
CA THR A 98 13.30 -15.61 20.41
C THR A 98 11.82 -15.80 20.69
N CYS A 99 10.95 -15.05 20.00
CA CYS A 99 9.52 -15.14 20.18
C CYS A 99 8.94 -16.32 19.39
N CYS A 100 8.60 -17.40 20.09
CA CYS A 100 8.12 -18.64 19.47
C CYS A 100 6.71 -18.56 18.88
N VAL A 101 5.99 -17.46 19.12
CA VAL A 101 4.62 -17.22 18.58
C VAL A 101 4.54 -16.02 17.64
N ASP A 102 5.68 -15.49 17.21
CA ASP A 102 5.79 -14.35 16.30
C ASP A 102 4.95 -13.13 16.74
N ALA A 103 4.85 -12.90 18.05
CA ALA A 103 4.18 -11.73 18.60
C ALA A 103 4.99 -10.44 18.41
N LEU A 104 6.29 -10.56 18.16
CA LEU A 104 7.24 -9.45 18.03
C LEU A 104 7.85 -9.42 16.64
N GLU A 105 7.87 -8.25 16.03
CA GLU A 105 8.42 -8.06 14.68
C GLU A 105 9.11 -6.70 14.55
N ILE A 106 10.09 -6.61 13.67
CA ILE A 106 10.59 -5.33 13.15
C ILE A 106 10.07 -5.18 11.73
N SER A 107 9.17 -4.23 11.53
CA SER A 107 8.68 -3.86 10.20
C SER A 107 9.74 -3.05 9.47
N GLY A 108 9.98 -3.45 8.24
CA GLY A 108 11.00 -2.86 7.37
C GLY A 108 12.21 -3.79 7.20
N LYS A 109 12.54 -4.05 5.92
CA LYS A 109 13.72 -4.81 5.50
C LYS A 109 14.37 -4.05 4.36
N GLU A 110 15.67 -3.82 4.43
CA GLU A 110 16.41 -3.38 3.25
C GLU A 110 16.64 -4.56 2.32
N ILE A 111 16.39 -4.34 1.03
CA ILE A 111 16.52 -5.36 0.00
C ILE A 111 16.97 -4.70 -1.31
N THR A 112 17.78 -5.39 -2.08
CA THR A 112 18.22 -4.93 -3.40
C THR A 112 17.22 -5.31 -4.49
N VAL A 113 17.26 -4.61 -5.62
CA VAL A 113 16.50 -4.98 -6.82
C VAL A 113 16.85 -6.41 -7.26
N CYS A 114 18.12 -6.82 -7.14
CA CYS A 114 18.56 -8.17 -7.49
C CYS A 114 17.83 -9.24 -6.67
N GLU A 115 17.79 -9.07 -5.35
CA GLU A 115 17.13 -10.02 -4.45
C GLU A 115 15.61 -10.12 -4.72
N ILE A 116 14.95 -8.98 -5.02
CA ILE A 116 13.52 -9.02 -5.41
C ILE A 116 13.35 -9.73 -6.75
N MET A 117 14.23 -9.50 -7.71
CA MET A 117 14.12 -10.14 -9.01
C MET A 117 14.30 -11.66 -8.93
N ASP A 118 15.07 -12.18 -7.97
CA ASP A 118 15.18 -13.62 -7.72
C ASP A 118 13.81 -14.22 -7.30
N GLU A 119 13.08 -13.55 -6.41
CA GLU A 119 11.72 -13.95 -6.00
C GLU A 119 10.72 -13.82 -7.16
N VAL A 120 10.77 -12.71 -7.89
CA VAL A 120 9.92 -12.45 -9.06
C VAL A 120 10.11 -13.50 -10.17
N LEU A 121 11.36 -13.88 -10.44
CA LEU A 121 11.66 -14.87 -11.46
C LEU A 121 11.24 -16.30 -11.05
N ALA A 122 11.26 -16.60 -9.75
CA ALA A 122 10.73 -17.87 -9.23
C ALA A 122 9.22 -18.02 -9.50
N ASP A 123 8.46 -16.91 -9.43
CA ASP A 123 7.02 -16.89 -9.67
C ASP A 123 6.63 -16.79 -11.16
N ARG A 124 7.59 -16.58 -12.05
CA ARG A 124 7.32 -16.28 -13.48
C ARG A 124 6.38 -17.28 -14.16
N VAL A 125 6.41 -18.54 -13.79
CA VAL A 125 5.56 -19.59 -14.37
C VAL A 125 4.07 -19.37 -14.10
N PHE A 126 3.74 -18.62 -13.05
CA PHE A 126 2.37 -18.35 -12.63
C PHE A 126 1.79 -17.08 -13.27
N TYR A 127 2.61 -16.19 -13.79
CA TYR A 127 2.16 -14.92 -14.40
C TYR A 127 1.37 -15.13 -15.69
N LYS A 128 1.61 -16.21 -16.41
CA LYS A 128 0.94 -16.53 -17.70
C LYS A 128 0.95 -15.30 -18.64
N ARG A 129 -0.26 -14.87 -19.12
CA ARG A 129 -0.40 -13.78 -20.10
C ARG A 129 -0.69 -12.41 -19.47
N SER A 130 -1.31 -12.39 -18.29
CA SER A 130 -1.81 -11.14 -17.66
C SER A 130 -1.17 -10.83 -16.30
N GLY A 131 -0.57 -11.81 -15.65
CA GLY A 131 0.10 -11.62 -14.37
C GLY A 131 1.48 -10.98 -14.50
N GLY A 132 2.08 -10.66 -13.37
CA GLY A 132 3.39 -10.00 -13.32
C GLY A 132 3.74 -9.46 -11.96
N VAL A 133 4.35 -8.29 -11.90
CA VAL A 133 4.75 -7.64 -10.66
C VAL A 133 3.90 -6.41 -10.38
N THR A 134 3.51 -6.22 -9.12
CA THR A 134 2.94 -4.96 -8.64
C THR A 134 3.86 -4.36 -7.58
N ILE A 135 4.14 -3.07 -7.70
CA ILE A 135 4.84 -2.30 -6.67
C ILE A 135 3.79 -1.47 -5.94
N SER A 136 3.66 -1.71 -4.64
CA SER A 136 2.63 -1.16 -3.76
C SER A 136 3.23 -0.83 -2.37
N GLY A 137 2.43 -0.85 -1.31
CA GLY A 137 2.85 -0.77 0.10
C GLY A 137 2.55 0.55 0.75
N GLY A 138 3.54 1.43 0.90
CA GLY A 138 3.36 2.83 1.27
C GLY A 138 3.00 3.65 0.04
N GLU A 139 3.95 4.45 -0.43
CA GLU A 139 3.84 5.13 -1.73
C GLU A 139 5.11 4.83 -2.55
N PRO A 140 5.00 4.14 -3.69
CA PRO A 140 6.15 3.81 -4.52
C PRO A 140 6.96 5.03 -4.97
N LEU A 141 6.29 6.16 -5.22
CA LEU A 141 6.97 7.42 -5.57
C LEU A 141 7.83 7.99 -4.44
N PHE A 142 7.64 7.53 -3.20
CA PHE A 142 8.48 7.91 -2.07
C PHE A 142 9.87 7.26 -2.11
N GLN A 143 10.02 6.17 -2.85
CA GLN A 143 11.27 5.49 -3.16
C GLN A 143 11.46 5.40 -4.69
N SER A 144 11.29 6.52 -5.40
CA SER A 144 11.19 6.59 -6.87
C SER A 144 12.38 5.95 -7.60
N GLU A 145 13.60 6.10 -7.13
CA GLU A 145 14.77 5.49 -7.76
C GLU A 145 14.77 3.94 -7.65
N PHE A 146 14.36 3.41 -6.50
CA PHE A 146 14.22 1.97 -6.32
C PHE A 146 13.06 1.42 -7.16
N THR A 147 11.92 2.12 -7.16
CA THR A 147 10.74 1.78 -7.97
C THR A 147 11.09 1.76 -9.46
N PHE A 148 11.78 2.79 -9.95
CA PHE A 148 12.23 2.87 -11.34
C PHE A 148 13.17 1.70 -11.70
N ALA A 149 14.16 1.42 -10.83
CA ALA A 149 15.11 0.34 -11.07
C ALA A 149 14.45 -1.05 -11.10
N LEU A 150 13.48 -1.29 -10.22
CA LEU A 150 12.73 -2.55 -10.20
C LEU A 150 11.83 -2.70 -11.43
N LEU A 151 11.11 -1.65 -11.82
CA LEU A 151 10.31 -1.65 -13.06
C LEU A 151 11.17 -1.89 -14.29
N SER A 152 12.35 -1.24 -14.37
CA SER A 152 13.31 -1.46 -15.47
C SER A 152 13.77 -2.92 -15.53
N ALA A 153 14.12 -3.51 -14.37
CA ALA A 153 14.55 -4.90 -14.32
C ALA A 153 13.44 -5.88 -14.73
N CYS A 154 12.18 -5.61 -14.33
CA CYS A 154 11.03 -6.37 -14.77
C CYS A 154 10.81 -6.27 -16.29
N LYS A 155 10.91 -5.06 -16.84
CA LYS A 155 10.76 -4.79 -18.29
C LYS A 155 11.83 -5.52 -19.11
N ASP A 156 13.09 -5.50 -18.66
CA ASP A 156 14.20 -6.23 -19.30
C ASP A 156 13.97 -7.75 -19.37
N LYS A 157 13.17 -8.29 -18.44
CA LYS A 157 12.77 -9.70 -18.40
C LYS A 157 11.43 -9.98 -19.10
N GLY A 158 10.79 -8.96 -19.69
CA GLY A 158 9.48 -9.08 -20.32
C GLY A 158 8.36 -9.44 -19.33
N ILE A 159 8.45 -8.96 -18.09
CA ILE A 159 7.46 -9.15 -17.04
C ILE A 159 6.53 -7.93 -17.02
N HIS A 160 5.23 -8.18 -17.05
CA HIS A 160 4.21 -7.15 -16.95
C HIS A 160 4.22 -6.46 -15.59
N THR A 161 4.12 -5.13 -15.58
CA THR A 161 4.29 -4.31 -14.39
C THR A 161 3.04 -3.51 -14.06
N CYS A 162 2.70 -3.46 -12.78
CA CYS A 162 1.74 -2.53 -12.22
C CYS A 162 2.39 -1.71 -11.10
N ILE A 163 1.90 -0.50 -10.91
CA ILE A 163 2.21 0.33 -9.75
C ILE A 163 0.91 0.76 -9.07
N GLU A 164 0.80 0.54 -7.78
CA GLU A 164 -0.28 1.06 -6.97
C GLU A 164 0.20 2.34 -6.28
N THR A 165 -0.44 3.46 -6.59
CA THR A 165 0.03 4.78 -6.16
C THR A 165 -1.14 5.72 -5.88
N CYS A 166 -0.98 6.56 -4.84
CA CYS A 166 -1.85 7.71 -4.65
C CYS A 166 -1.44 8.92 -5.51
N GLY A 167 -0.35 8.82 -6.26
CA GLY A 167 0.13 9.90 -7.13
C GLY A 167 0.78 11.09 -6.42
N TYR A 168 1.07 11.00 -5.12
CA TYR A 168 1.74 12.08 -4.39
C TYR A 168 3.26 11.98 -4.53
N GLY A 169 3.79 12.51 -5.63
CA GLY A 169 5.22 12.46 -5.97
C GLY A 169 5.62 13.55 -6.95
N LYS A 170 6.89 13.58 -7.31
CA LYS A 170 7.41 14.56 -8.29
C LYS A 170 7.02 14.18 -9.70
N ALA A 171 6.64 15.16 -10.52
CA ALA A 171 6.25 14.95 -11.91
C ALA A 171 7.36 14.27 -12.75
N GLU A 172 8.63 14.58 -12.48
CA GLU A 172 9.76 13.97 -13.17
C GLU A 172 9.86 12.46 -12.90
N ASP A 173 9.65 12.04 -11.66
CA ASP A 173 9.67 10.63 -11.27
C ASP A 173 8.51 9.87 -11.92
N ILE A 174 7.32 10.48 -11.93
CA ILE A 174 6.14 9.91 -12.59
C ILE A 174 6.37 9.71 -14.08
N LYS A 175 6.97 10.67 -14.78
CA LYS A 175 7.28 10.55 -16.21
C LYS A 175 8.21 9.36 -16.48
N ARG A 176 9.28 9.24 -15.72
CA ARG A 176 10.23 8.12 -15.86
C ARG A 176 9.57 6.77 -15.60
N ILE A 177 8.73 6.68 -14.57
CA ILE A 177 8.02 5.46 -14.18
C ILE A 177 6.97 5.09 -15.23
N ALA A 178 6.25 6.07 -15.78
CA ALA A 178 5.20 5.83 -16.77
C ALA A 178 5.71 5.21 -18.06
N GLU A 179 6.98 5.39 -18.42
CA GLU A 179 7.60 4.74 -19.59
C GLU A 179 7.81 3.22 -19.39
N LEU A 180 7.84 2.76 -18.15
CA LEU A 180 8.13 1.37 -17.77
C LEU A 180 6.91 0.63 -17.21
N CYS A 181 5.89 1.35 -16.76
CA CYS A 181 4.72 0.79 -16.11
C CYS A 181 3.63 0.47 -17.12
N ASP A 182 3.11 -0.76 -17.11
CA ASP A 182 2.06 -1.18 -18.03
C ASP A 182 0.67 -0.73 -17.54
N ILE A 183 0.43 -0.71 -16.22
CA ILE A 183 -0.84 -0.27 -15.61
C ILE A 183 -0.58 0.50 -14.31
N PHE A 184 -1.22 1.65 -14.16
CA PHE A 184 -1.34 2.38 -12.91
C PHE A 184 -2.63 1.98 -12.20
N LEU A 185 -2.51 1.40 -11.00
CA LEU A 185 -3.59 1.28 -10.04
C LEU A 185 -3.58 2.58 -9.23
N PHE A 186 -4.42 3.53 -9.63
CA PHE A 186 -4.35 4.88 -9.09
C PHE A 186 -5.42 5.13 -8.04
N ASP A 187 -4.99 5.41 -6.81
CA ASP A 187 -5.87 5.62 -5.66
C ASP A 187 -6.50 7.02 -5.66
N TYR A 188 -7.79 7.10 -5.93
CA TYR A 188 -8.58 8.31 -5.77
C TYR A 188 -9.38 8.26 -4.46
N LYS A 189 -8.83 8.89 -3.43
CA LYS A 189 -9.31 8.69 -2.04
C LYS A 189 -10.46 9.63 -1.65
N LEU A 190 -10.40 10.91 -2.06
CA LEU A 190 -11.38 11.94 -1.69
C LEU A 190 -11.40 13.07 -2.72
N THR A 191 -12.61 13.55 -3.02
CA THR A 191 -12.85 14.66 -3.96
C THR A 191 -12.56 16.02 -3.33
N ASP A 192 -13.09 16.26 -2.13
CA ASP A 192 -12.92 17.53 -1.40
C ASP A 192 -11.49 17.62 -0.84
N SER A 193 -10.75 18.68 -1.20
CA SER A 193 -9.36 18.87 -0.83
C SER A 193 -9.16 19.11 0.67
N ALA A 194 -10.10 19.78 1.34
CA ALA A 194 -10.00 20.01 2.77
C ALA A 194 -10.26 18.71 3.56
N LEU A 195 -11.24 17.90 3.13
CA LEU A 195 -11.46 16.57 3.71
C LEU A 195 -10.29 15.63 3.38
N HIS A 196 -9.73 15.72 2.16
CA HIS A 196 -8.54 14.94 1.80
C HIS A 196 -7.39 15.25 2.76
N LYS A 197 -7.11 16.53 3.00
CA LYS A 197 -6.08 16.97 3.97
C LYS A 197 -6.39 16.50 5.38
N LYS A 198 -7.65 16.60 5.81
CA LYS A 198 -8.07 16.17 7.16
C LYS A 198 -7.79 14.68 7.38
N TYR A 199 -8.12 13.83 6.41
CA TYR A 199 -8.08 12.38 6.59
C TYR A 199 -6.82 11.70 6.06
N THR A 200 -6.03 12.39 5.23
CA THR A 200 -4.79 11.81 4.65
C THR A 200 -3.52 12.60 4.98
N GLY A 201 -3.66 13.78 5.58
CA GLY A 201 -2.55 14.67 5.93
C GLY A 201 -2.11 15.63 4.82
N VAL A 202 -2.55 15.43 3.58
CA VAL A 202 -2.17 16.26 2.42
C VAL A 202 -3.38 16.68 1.60
N ASN A 203 -3.27 17.78 0.90
CA ASN A 203 -4.24 18.19 -0.10
C ASN A 203 -4.17 17.31 -1.35
N ASN A 204 -5.23 17.30 -2.20
CA ASN A 204 -5.29 16.43 -3.38
C ASN A 204 -4.91 17.10 -4.70
N GLU A 205 -4.58 18.40 -4.73
CA GLU A 205 -4.26 19.12 -5.98
C GLU A 205 -3.10 18.48 -6.73
N LEU A 206 -1.98 18.19 -6.04
CA LEU A 206 -0.82 17.54 -6.66
C LEU A 206 -1.16 16.12 -7.17
N ILE A 207 -2.01 15.40 -6.45
CA ILE A 207 -2.48 14.06 -6.83
C ILE A 207 -3.27 14.14 -8.16
N LEU A 208 -4.19 15.10 -8.27
CA LEU A 208 -4.99 15.32 -9.47
C LEU A 208 -4.15 15.82 -10.64
N GLU A 209 -3.16 16.69 -10.41
CA GLU A 209 -2.20 17.12 -11.42
C GLU A 209 -1.39 15.94 -11.96
N ASN A 210 -0.97 15.05 -11.08
CA ASN A 210 -0.23 13.84 -11.43
C ASN A 210 -1.09 12.79 -12.15
N LEU A 211 -2.35 12.61 -11.74
CA LEU A 211 -3.31 11.79 -12.49
C LEU A 211 -3.49 12.32 -13.93
N LYS A 212 -3.68 13.64 -14.06
CA LYS A 212 -3.74 14.29 -15.38
C LYS A 212 -2.48 14.03 -16.20
N LEU A 213 -1.30 14.15 -15.57
CA LEU A 213 -0.01 13.90 -16.25
C LEU A 213 0.06 12.46 -16.78
N ILE A 214 -0.21 11.45 -15.93
CA ILE A 214 -0.23 10.03 -16.28
C ILE A 214 -1.21 9.77 -17.45
N CYS A 215 -2.41 10.31 -17.37
CA CYS A 215 -3.42 10.19 -18.43
C CYS A 215 -3.00 10.87 -19.72
N THR A 216 -2.34 12.04 -19.66
CA THR A 216 -1.87 12.77 -20.86
C THR A 216 -0.72 12.03 -21.56
N MET A 217 0.06 11.24 -20.82
CA MET A 217 1.09 10.37 -21.37
C MET A 217 0.52 9.10 -22.04
N GLY A 218 -0.79 8.87 -21.94
CA GLY A 218 -1.47 7.72 -22.55
C GLY A 218 -1.27 6.40 -21.77
N ALA A 219 -0.85 6.47 -20.50
CA ALA A 219 -0.71 5.29 -19.68
C ALA A 219 -2.08 4.64 -19.38
N ASN A 220 -2.12 3.32 -19.18
CA ASN A 220 -3.32 2.64 -18.74
C ASN A 220 -3.53 2.85 -17.23
N VAL A 221 -4.72 3.30 -16.85
CA VAL A 221 -5.09 3.58 -15.46
C VAL A 221 -6.31 2.77 -15.08
N ILE A 222 -6.23 2.10 -13.94
CA ILE A 222 -7.37 1.59 -13.19
C ILE A 222 -7.55 2.55 -12.00
N LEU A 223 -8.68 3.23 -11.94
CA LEU A 223 -8.99 4.16 -10.87
C LEU A 223 -9.50 3.38 -9.66
N ARG A 224 -8.72 3.33 -8.58
CA ARG A 224 -9.06 2.65 -7.32
C ARG A 224 -9.69 3.66 -6.35
N CYS A 225 -10.89 3.36 -5.89
CA CYS A 225 -11.67 4.26 -5.07
C CYS A 225 -12.02 3.55 -3.75
N PRO A 226 -11.23 3.73 -2.67
CA PRO A 226 -11.58 3.20 -1.37
C PRO A 226 -12.84 3.89 -0.87
N MET A 227 -13.88 3.10 -0.57
CA MET A 227 -15.19 3.57 -0.13
C MET A 227 -15.27 3.53 1.39
N ILE A 228 -15.21 4.71 2.00
CA ILE A 228 -15.12 4.87 3.45
C ILE A 228 -16.44 5.43 3.98
N PRO A 229 -17.21 4.65 4.75
CA PRO A 229 -18.47 5.11 5.35
C PRO A 229 -18.27 6.43 6.13
N ASP A 230 -19.28 7.30 6.07
CA ASP A 230 -19.29 8.61 6.74
C ASP A 230 -18.19 9.60 6.33
N VAL A 231 -17.34 9.24 5.34
CA VAL A 231 -16.24 10.08 4.87
C VAL A 231 -16.41 10.47 3.40
N ASN A 232 -16.46 9.48 2.48
CA ASN A 232 -16.53 9.75 1.05
C ASN A 232 -17.72 9.06 0.34
N MET A 233 -18.54 8.30 1.05
CA MET A 233 -19.72 7.65 0.47
C MET A 233 -20.86 8.65 0.30
N ASN A 234 -20.76 9.50 -0.74
CA ASN A 234 -21.75 10.53 -1.08
C ASN A 234 -21.77 10.83 -2.58
N GLU A 235 -22.87 11.38 -3.07
CA GLU A 235 -23.09 11.66 -4.49
C GLU A 235 -22.03 12.58 -5.11
N ASN A 236 -21.51 13.54 -4.34
CA ASN A 236 -20.45 14.43 -4.85
C ASN A 236 -19.18 13.64 -5.21
N HIS A 237 -18.81 12.66 -4.37
CA HIS A 237 -17.65 11.82 -4.65
C HIS A 237 -17.90 10.86 -5.82
N TYR A 238 -19.10 10.24 -5.88
CA TYR A 238 -19.47 9.35 -6.96
C TYR A 238 -19.50 10.06 -8.33
N ASN A 239 -20.05 11.27 -8.36
CA ASN A 239 -20.06 12.11 -9.57
C ASN A 239 -18.64 12.48 -10.00
N ALA A 240 -17.76 12.85 -9.07
CA ALA A 240 -16.38 13.19 -9.38
C ALA A 240 -15.59 11.99 -9.92
N ILE A 241 -15.83 10.76 -9.43
CA ILE A 241 -15.26 9.53 -9.99
C ILE A 241 -15.68 9.38 -11.47
N ALA A 242 -16.99 9.50 -11.73
CA ALA A 242 -17.52 9.39 -13.08
C ALA A 242 -16.97 10.50 -14.01
N GLU A 243 -16.86 11.74 -13.54
CA GLU A 243 -16.29 12.86 -14.28
C GLU A 243 -14.83 12.62 -14.66
N LEU A 244 -14.02 12.07 -13.75
CA LEU A 244 -12.63 11.72 -14.05
C LEU A 244 -12.53 10.66 -15.14
N ALA A 245 -13.34 9.59 -15.07
CA ALA A 245 -13.36 8.53 -16.07
C ALA A 245 -13.81 9.02 -17.44
N ASN A 246 -14.82 9.89 -17.49
CA ASN A 246 -15.28 10.49 -18.74
C ASN A 246 -14.28 11.50 -19.33
N LYS A 247 -13.52 12.17 -18.47
CA LYS A 247 -12.52 13.17 -18.89
C LYS A 247 -11.26 12.54 -19.46
N TYR A 248 -10.83 11.41 -18.91
CA TYR A 248 -9.55 10.79 -19.26
C TYR A 248 -9.74 9.40 -19.85
N GLN A 249 -9.61 9.27 -21.16
CA GLN A 249 -9.70 7.97 -21.86
C GLN A 249 -8.64 6.94 -21.43
N SER A 250 -7.61 7.36 -20.73
CA SER A 250 -6.60 6.50 -20.12
C SER A 250 -7.13 5.68 -18.95
N ILE A 251 -8.20 6.14 -18.28
CA ILE A 251 -8.89 5.37 -17.26
C ILE A 251 -9.69 4.28 -17.96
N ARG A 252 -9.34 3.02 -17.71
CA ARG A 252 -9.92 1.85 -18.37
C ARG A 252 -10.96 1.14 -17.52
N GLU A 253 -10.79 1.19 -16.21
CA GLU A 253 -11.67 0.55 -15.22
C GLU A 253 -11.76 1.44 -13.98
N ILE A 254 -12.85 1.29 -13.24
CA ILE A 254 -13.04 1.88 -11.91
C ILE A 254 -13.24 0.72 -10.93
N HIS A 255 -12.41 0.67 -9.89
CA HIS A 255 -12.52 -0.30 -8.80
C HIS A 255 -13.01 0.41 -7.54
N LEU A 256 -14.15 -0.02 -7.02
CA LEU A 256 -14.66 0.40 -5.72
C LEU A 256 -14.15 -0.59 -4.67
N GLU A 257 -13.43 -0.10 -3.70
CA GLU A 257 -12.81 -0.91 -2.65
C GLU A 257 -13.58 -0.74 -1.34
N PRO A 258 -14.30 -1.77 -0.88
CA PRO A 258 -15.00 -1.70 0.39
C PRO A 258 -14.02 -1.48 1.56
N TYR A 259 -14.39 -0.61 2.49
CA TYR A 259 -13.60 -0.41 3.70
C TYR A 259 -13.46 -1.70 4.52
N HIS A 260 -12.27 -1.94 5.06
CA HIS A 260 -12.01 -2.99 6.03
C HIS A 260 -11.11 -2.50 7.19
N PRO A 261 -11.36 -2.95 8.43
CA PRO A 261 -10.71 -2.45 9.64
C PRO A 261 -9.34 -3.10 9.94
N ILE A 262 -8.77 -3.90 9.05
CA ILE A 262 -7.54 -4.69 9.29
C ILE A 262 -6.36 -3.80 9.72
N GLY A 263 -6.30 -2.56 9.22
CA GLY A 263 -5.27 -1.60 9.58
C GLY A 263 -5.26 -1.22 11.07
N ILE A 264 -6.42 -1.27 11.75
CA ILE A 264 -6.53 -0.91 13.17
C ILE A 264 -5.64 -1.80 14.03
N GLY A 265 -5.71 -3.12 13.84
CA GLY A 265 -4.88 -4.08 14.60
C GLY A 265 -3.38 -3.90 14.36
N LYS A 266 -2.99 -3.51 13.13
CA LYS A 266 -1.60 -3.20 12.80
C LYS A 266 -1.14 -1.89 13.45
N ALA A 267 -1.99 -0.85 13.47
CA ALA A 267 -1.70 0.42 14.14
C ALA A 267 -1.51 0.21 15.65
N VAL A 268 -2.38 -0.54 16.30
CA VAL A 268 -2.23 -0.93 17.70
C VAL A 268 -0.90 -1.69 17.94
N SER A 269 -0.54 -2.59 17.02
CA SER A 269 0.73 -3.32 17.13
C SER A 269 1.96 -2.40 17.02
N LEU A 270 1.84 -1.24 16.35
CA LEU A 270 2.84 -0.17 16.31
C LEU A 270 2.79 0.76 17.54
N GLY A 271 1.78 0.61 18.42
CA GLY A 271 1.53 1.51 19.54
C GLY A 271 0.88 2.82 19.10
N ARG A 272 0.11 2.81 18.02
CA ARG A 272 -0.62 3.96 17.48
C ARG A 272 -2.12 3.79 17.68
N THR A 273 -2.82 4.92 17.74
CA THR A 273 -4.28 4.99 17.63
C THR A 273 -4.68 5.24 16.17
N CYS A 274 -5.89 4.85 15.80
CA CYS A 274 -6.48 5.17 14.51
C CYS A 274 -7.46 6.33 14.67
N ASP A 275 -7.38 7.34 13.78
CA ASP A 275 -8.34 8.45 13.76
C ASP A 275 -9.69 8.06 13.14
N TYR A 276 -9.73 6.94 12.43
CA TYR A 276 -10.93 6.30 11.92
C TYR A 276 -10.96 4.87 12.48
N ASP A 277 -11.84 4.64 13.45
CA ASP A 277 -11.87 3.45 14.31
C ASP A 277 -13.08 2.54 14.10
N ARG A 278 -13.78 2.71 12.96
CA ARG A 278 -14.89 1.81 12.60
C ARG A 278 -14.38 0.38 12.53
N SER A 279 -14.95 -0.50 13.35
CA SER A 279 -14.55 -1.91 13.48
C SER A 279 -15.27 -2.85 12.50
N GLU A 280 -16.39 -2.39 11.90
CA GLU A 280 -17.19 -3.17 10.97
C GLU A 280 -16.61 -3.08 9.56
N PHE A 281 -16.60 -4.23 8.86
CA PHE A 281 -16.38 -4.27 7.42
C PHE A 281 -17.52 -3.58 6.67
N LEU A 282 -17.22 -3.01 5.53
CA LEU A 282 -18.21 -2.67 4.52
C LEU A 282 -18.33 -3.87 3.59
N GLU A 283 -19.50 -4.46 3.52
CA GLU A 283 -19.74 -5.61 2.66
C GLU A 283 -19.78 -5.19 1.19
N ARG A 284 -19.31 -6.06 0.28
CA ARG A 284 -19.34 -5.74 -1.17
C ARG A 284 -20.72 -5.39 -1.67
N SER A 285 -21.77 -6.08 -1.19
CA SER A 285 -23.16 -5.83 -1.55
C SER A 285 -23.68 -4.45 -1.15
N GLU A 286 -23.08 -3.81 -0.15
CA GLU A 286 -23.44 -2.44 0.25
C GLU A 286 -22.97 -1.39 -0.78
N LEU A 287 -22.12 -1.77 -1.73
CA LEU A 287 -21.66 -0.93 -2.83
C LEU A 287 -22.37 -1.18 -4.16
N ASP A 288 -23.33 -2.13 -4.23
CA ASP A 288 -24.02 -2.47 -5.48
C ASP A 288 -24.78 -1.26 -6.08
N ASP A 289 -25.47 -0.48 -5.24
CA ASP A 289 -26.17 0.72 -5.67
C ASP A 289 -25.19 1.82 -6.11
N VAL A 290 -24.07 1.98 -5.41
CA VAL A 290 -23.01 2.94 -5.76
C VAL A 290 -22.34 2.54 -7.08
N CYS A 291 -22.06 1.25 -7.23
CA CYS A 291 -21.50 0.68 -8.46
C CYS A 291 -22.42 0.97 -9.65
N SER A 292 -23.73 0.66 -9.51
CA SER A 292 -24.73 0.93 -10.54
C SER A 292 -24.85 2.42 -10.85
N TYR A 293 -24.88 3.28 -9.82
CA TYR A 293 -24.97 4.74 -9.99
C TYR A 293 -23.82 5.32 -10.80
N ILE A 294 -22.59 4.82 -10.58
CA ILE A 294 -21.42 5.27 -11.33
C ILE A 294 -21.41 4.65 -12.73
N ALA A 295 -21.73 3.36 -12.85
CA ALA A 295 -21.76 2.63 -14.13
C ALA A 295 -22.75 3.26 -15.14
N ASP A 296 -23.89 3.76 -14.69
CA ASP A 296 -24.86 4.46 -15.53
C ASP A 296 -24.32 5.77 -16.15
N LYS A 297 -23.21 6.29 -15.65
CA LYS A 297 -22.63 7.59 -16.05
C LYS A 297 -21.34 7.46 -16.86
N VAL A 298 -20.78 6.26 -16.99
CA VAL A 298 -19.48 6.04 -17.63
C VAL A 298 -19.55 4.95 -18.69
N SER A 299 -18.57 4.92 -19.60
CA SER A 299 -18.46 3.85 -20.60
C SER A 299 -17.47 2.75 -20.23
N VAL A 300 -16.73 2.94 -19.14
CA VAL A 300 -15.73 1.98 -18.63
C VAL A 300 -16.38 1.05 -17.62
N GLU A 301 -15.75 -0.11 -17.40
CA GLU A 301 -16.24 -1.07 -16.42
C GLU A 301 -16.05 -0.56 -14.99
N VAL A 302 -17.09 -0.72 -14.16
CA VAL A 302 -17.07 -0.41 -12.72
C VAL A 302 -17.23 -1.70 -11.96
N LYS A 303 -16.33 -1.98 -11.03
CA LYS A 303 -16.29 -3.22 -10.24
C LYS A 303 -16.20 -2.92 -8.76
N VAL A 304 -16.80 -3.77 -7.94
CA VAL A 304 -16.51 -3.87 -6.50
C VAL A 304 -15.52 -5.02 -6.30
N ILE A 305 -14.34 -4.74 -5.76
CA ILE A 305 -13.25 -5.72 -5.65
C ILE A 305 -12.94 -6.11 -4.19
#